data_b56ee810fc9452eea3754812e1f3f562
#
_entry.id   b56ee810fc9452eea3754812e1f3f562
#
_cell.length_a   1.000
_cell.length_b   1.000
_cell.length_c   1.000
_cell.angle_alpha   90.00
_cell.angle_beta   90.00
_cell.angle_gamma   90.00
#
_symmetry.space_group_name_H-M   'P 1'
#
loop_
_entity.id
_entity.type
_entity.pdbx_description
1 polymer ?
#
loop_
_entity_poly.entity_id
_entity_poly.type
_entity_poly.pdbx_seq_one_letter_code
_entity_poly.pdbx_strand_id
1 'polypeptide(L)' 'MADTAIKEILFRHSAEQCKVCESIPFDQIGHQIEYEKFKMLHEVIEKADLEDEYQEWRRAYGYV' A
#
# COMPACT_ATOMS: atom_id res chain seq x y z
N MET A 1 0.41 -17.34 12.55
CA MET A 1 0.34 -18.05 11.27
C MET A 1 1.02 -17.26 10.17
N ALA A 2 1.58 -17.96 9.18
CA ALA A 2 2.30 -17.33 8.06
C ALA A 2 1.44 -16.32 7.32
N ASP A 3 0.16 -16.62 7.15
CA ASP A 3 -0.76 -15.75 6.41
C ASP A 3 -0.92 -14.37 7.05
N THR A 4 -0.98 -14.33 8.37
CA THR A 4 -1.10 -13.05 9.09
C THR A 4 0.14 -12.20 8.93
N ALA A 5 1.31 -12.82 9.03
CA ALA A 5 2.58 -12.11 8.86
C ALA A 5 2.72 -11.57 7.43
N ILE A 6 2.32 -12.37 6.44
CA ILE A 6 2.37 -11.96 5.04
C ILE A 6 1.43 -10.78 4.80
N LYS A 7 0.21 -10.82 5.34
CA LYS A 7 -0.74 -9.73 5.21
C LYS A 7 -0.19 -8.43 5.81
N GLU A 8 0.40 -8.52 7.00
CA GLU A 8 0.94 -7.33 7.65
C GLU A 8 2.08 -6.72 6.86
N ILE A 9 2.95 -7.55 6.31
CA ILE A 9 4.05 -7.07 5.48
C ILE A 9 3.50 -6.37 4.23
N LEU A 10 2.53 -7.00 3.56
CA LEU A 10 1.93 -6.45 2.37
C LEU A 10 1.23 -5.11 2.67
N PHE A 11 0.44 -5.05 3.72
CA PHE A 11 -0.29 -3.85 4.10
C PHE A 11 0.65 -2.71 4.44
N ARG A 12 1.70 -3.02 5.21
CA ARG A 12 2.68 -2.01 5.60
C ARG A 12 3.41 -1.44 4.38
N HIS A 13 3.87 -2.30 3.49
CA HIS A 13 4.55 -1.84 2.29
C HIS A 13 3.65 -1.01 1.40
N SER A 14 2.38 -1.41 1.26
CA SER A 14 1.44 -0.65 0.45
C SER A 14 1.17 0.72 1.06
N ALA A 15 0.98 0.81 2.36
CA ALA A 15 0.73 2.07 3.04
C ALA A 15 1.94 2.99 2.98
N GLU A 16 3.13 2.46 3.19
CA GLU A 16 4.36 3.23 3.11
C GLU A 16 4.62 3.71 1.69
N GLN A 17 4.35 2.89 0.69
CA GLN A 17 4.51 3.27 -0.70
C GLN A 17 3.55 4.39 -1.09
N CYS A 18 2.35 4.37 -0.55
CA CYS A 18 1.39 5.44 -0.76
C CYS A 18 1.94 6.77 -0.23
N LYS A 19 2.54 6.76 0.96
CA LYS A 19 3.16 7.96 1.51
C LYS A 19 4.31 8.46 0.66
N VAL A 20 5.12 7.56 0.12
CA VAL A 20 6.21 7.94 -0.77
C VAL A 20 5.67 8.63 -2.01
N CYS A 21 4.60 8.09 -2.62
CA CYS A 21 3.96 8.72 -3.77
C CYS A 21 3.47 10.12 -3.44
N GLU A 22 2.83 10.29 -2.29
CA GLU A 22 2.29 11.57 -1.88
C GLU A 22 3.37 12.62 -1.61
N SER A 23 4.57 12.18 -1.24
CA SER A 23 5.68 13.07 -0.94
C SER A 23 6.39 13.60 -2.18
N ILE A 24 6.13 13.04 -3.36
CA ILE A 24 6.78 13.44 -4.60
C ILE A 24 5.81 14.26 -5.44
N PRO A 25 6.20 15.42 -5.97
CA PRO A 25 5.32 16.22 -6.83
C PRO A 25 4.80 15.42 -8.02
N PHE A 26 3.55 15.60 -8.32
CA PHE A 26 2.84 14.85 -9.35
C PHE A 26 3.48 14.94 -10.73
N ASP A 27 4.11 16.08 -11.03
CA ASP A 27 4.70 16.35 -12.34
C ASP A 27 6.12 15.80 -12.49
N GLN A 28 6.65 15.14 -11.48
CA GLN A 28 8.00 14.57 -11.55
C GLN A 28 7.96 13.10 -11.95
N ILE A 29 8.97 12.68 -12.72
CA ILE A 29 9.09 11.29 -13.16
C ILE A 29 9.15 10.34 -11.97
N GLY A 30 9.80 10.75 -10.89
CA GLY A 30 9.89 9.95 -9.68
C GLY A 30 8.53 9.57 -9.11
N HIS A 31 7.55 10.47 -9.22
CA HIS A 31 6.19 10.18 -8.76
C HIS A 31 5.58 9.02 -9.53
N GLN A 32 5.74 9.02 -10.85
CA GLN A 32 5.18 7.96 -11.69
C GLN A 32 5.81 6.61 -11.37
N ILE A 33 7.12 6.57 -11.17
CA ILE A 33 7.83 5.34 -10.84
C ILE A 33 7.31 4.77 -9.51
N GLU A 34 7.19 5.63 -8.51
CA GLU A 34 6.70 5.19 -7.20
C GLU A 34 5.23 4.82 -7.23
N TYR A 35 4.44 5.51 -8.06
CA TYR A 35 3.02 5.18 -8.23
C TYR A 35 2.84 3.78 -8.84
N GLU A 36 3.69 3.41 -9.80
CA GLU A 36 3.63 2.07 -10.39
C GLU A 36 3.90 0.99 -9.33
N LYS A 37 4.84 1.23 -8.43
CA LYS A 37 5.10 0.32 -7.32
C LYS A 37 3.89 0.19 -6.42
N PHE A 38 3.25 1.31 -6.10
CA PHE A 38 2.04 1.31 -5.29
C PHE A 38 0.92 0.52 -5.95
N LYS A 39 0.74 0.70 -7.25
CA LYS A 39 -0.30 -0.02 -8.00
C LYS A 39 -0.08 -1.52 -7.95
N MET A 40 1.15 -1.97 -8.06
CA MET A 40 1.47 -3.40 -8.00
C MET A 40 1.09 -3.99 -6.64
N LEU A 41 1.44 -3.29 -5.56
CA LEU A 41 1.10 -3.74 -4.21
C LEU A 41 -0.41 -3.73 -4.00
N HIS A 42 -1.08 -2.70 -4.45
CA HIS A 42 -2.52 -2.57 -4.31
C HIS A 42 -3.25 -3.66 -5.12
N GLU A 43 -2.73 -4.00 -6.28
CA GLU A 43 -3.30 -5.06 -7.11
C GLU A 43 -3.29 -6.40 -6.37
N VAL A 44 -2.22 -6.70 -5.65
CA VAL A 44 -2.15 -7.92 -4.85
C VAL A 44 -3.26 -7.92 -3.79
N ILE A 45 -3.46 -6.79 -3.14
CA ILE A 45 -4.51 -6.65 -2.13
C ILE A 45 -5.89 -6.87 -2.74
N GLU A 46 -6.15 -6.29 -3.92
CA GLU A 46 -7.43 -6.47 -4.62
C GLU A 46 -7.65 -7.92 -5.03
N LYS A 47 -6.65 -8.54 -5.65
CA LYS A 47 -6.77 -9.90 -6.16
C LYS A 47 -6.92 -10.92 -5.03
N ALA A 48 -6.38 -10.62 -3.87
CA ALA A 48 -6.52 -11.47 -2.70
C ALA A 48 -7.81 -11.18 -1.91
N ASP A 49 -8.61 -10.22 -2.36
CA ASP A 49 -9.87 -9.81 -1.71
C ASP A 49 -9.63 -9.32 -0.28
N LEU A 50 -8.58 -8.53 -0.10
CA LEU A 50 -8.17 -8.03 1.22
C LEU A 50 -8.39 -6.52 1.39
N GLU A 51 -9.14 -5.86 0.50
CA GLU A 51 -9.29 -4.42 0.55
C GLU A 51 -9.92 -3.92 1.83
N ASP A 52 -11.01 -4.54 2.27
CA ASP A 52 -11.69 -4.11 3.50
C ASP A 52 -10.79 -4.28 4.71
N GLU A 53 -10.10 -5.40 4.77
CA GLU A 53 -9.18 -5.70 5.85
C GLU A 53 -8.01 -4.71 5.85
N TYR A 54 -7.53 -4.34 4.67
CA TYR A 54 -6.47 -3.36 4.51
C TYR A 54 -6.91 -1.98 5.02
N GLN A 55 -8.12 -1.55 4.71
CA GLN A 55 -8.61 -0.26 5.16
C GLN A 55 -8.74 -0.21 6.68
N GLU A 56 -9.21 -1.29 7.29
CA GLU A 56 -9.27 -1.38 8.74
C GLU A 56 -7.88 -1.34 9.36
N TRP A 57 -6.93 -2.04 8.76
CA TRP A 57 -5.54 -2.04 9.21
C TRP A 57 -4.94 -0.64 9.15
N ARG A 58 -5.18 0.10 8.07
CA ARG A 58 -4.68 1.47 7.92
C ARG A 58 -5.19 2.37 9.03
N ARG A 59 -6.47 2.27 9.36
CA ARG A 59 -7.05 3.07 10.43
C ARG A 59 -6.46 2.71 11.78
N ALA A 60 -6.30 1.43 12.03
CA ALA A 60 -5.76 0.96 13.30
C ALA A 60 -4.33 1.43 13.53
N TYR A 61 -3.53 1.53 12.48
CA TYR A 61 -2.12 1.90 12.59
C TYR A 61 -1.85 3.37 12.21
N GLY A 62 -2.89 4.16 12.02
CA GLY A 62 -2.73 5.60 11.84
C GLY A 62 -2.26 6.04 10.45
N TYR A 63 -2.47 5.24 9.44
CA TYR A 63 -2.12 5.59 8.07
C TYR A 63 -3.21 6.36 7.34
N VAL A 64 -4.28 6.66 8.01
CA VAL A 64 -5.40 7.40 7.41
C VAL A 64 -5.59 8.72 8.11
#